data_80501a6df4207e4828dbd9bb15354b5d
#
_entry.id   80501a6df4207e4828dbd9bb15354b5d
#
_cell.length_a   1.000
_cell.length_b   1.000
_cell.length_c   1.000
_cell.angle_alpha   90.00
_cell.angle_beta   90.00
_cell.angle_gamma   90.00
#
_symmetry.space_group_name_H-M   'P 1'
#
loop_
_entity.id
_entity.type
_entity.pdbx_description
1 polymer ?
#
loop_
_entity_poly.entity_id
_entity_poly.type
_entity_poly.pdbx_seq_one_letter_code
_entity_poly.pdbx_strand_id
1 'polypeptide(L)'
;MPVSLIPSFLIYCFVGGITPGPANLCSLGAALRYGQGPALRQWRGLFCGFFLDAMGAVALTWLLGTALNEYVGMLSWLGAAYLLWMAWHMVRSSGTRLDQDPAAPSFRNGLLVQLTNVKVIIFCLTALSGYVLPYSRSPLALLSVGLFLPFTGPVCNLTWLFAGASLQRLFANHRRTVDLVMALSLAVCAASLVLPH
;
A
#
# COMPACT_ATOMS: atom_id res chain seq x y z
N MET A 1 -18.49 -9.60 -10.93
CA MET A 1 -17.32 -10.43 -11.27
C MET A 1 -17.74 -11.90 -11.31
N PRO A 2 -17.34 -12.70 -12.32
CA PRO A 2 -17.58 -14.15 -12.37
C PRO A 2 -16.94 -14.90 -11.21
N VAL A 3 -17.59 -15.98 -10.75
CA VAL A 3 -17.08 -16.79 -9.61
C VAL A 3 -15.70 -17.40 -9.92
N SER A 4 -15.43 -17.75 -11.19
CA SER A 4 -14.13 -18.28 -11.65
C SER A 4 -12.95 -17.32 -11.44
N LEU A 5 -13.19 -16.02 -11.33
CA LEU A 5 -12.14 -15.00 -11.09
C LEU A 5 -11.88 -14.73 -9.61
N ILE A 6 -12.71 -15.26 -8.71
CA ILE A 6 -12.52 -15.01 -7.26
C ILE A 6 -11.14 -15.47 -6.78
N PRO A 7 -10.63 -16.67 -7.15
CA PRO A 7 -9.30 -17.09 -6.70
C PRO A 7 -8.18 -16.14 -7.16
N SER A 8 -8.18 -15.73 -8.43
CA SER A 8 -7.17 -14.80 -8.96
C SER A 8 -7.29 -13.41 -8.32
N PHE A 9 -8.51 -12.94 -8.07
CA PHE A 9 -8.75 -11.69 -7.35
C PHE A 9 -8.23 -11.73 -5.91
N LEU A 10 -8.46 -12.83 -5.18
CA LEU A 10 -7.94 -13.00 -3.81
C LEU A 10 -6.42 -13.08 -3.79
N ILE A 11 -5.80 -13.78 -4.76
CA ILE A 11 -4.34 -13.79 -4.93
C ILE A 11 -3.83 -12.38 -5.21
N TYR A 12 -4.47 -11.64 -6.11
CA TYR A 12 -4.13 -10.25 -6.39
C TYR A 12 -4.20 -9.39 -5.12
N CYS A 13 -5.28 -9.51 -4.33
CA CYS A 13 -5.44 -8.78 -3.08
C CYS A 13 -4.36 -9.14 -2.05
N PHE A 14 -4.05 -10.42 -1.89
CA PHE A 14 -3.02 -10.89 -0.97
C PHE A 14 -1.63 -10.41 -1.37
N VAL A 15 -1.24 -10.63 -2.63
CA VAL A 15 0.08 -10.21 -3.15
C VAL A 15 0.23 -8.69 -3.07
N GLY A 16 -0.79 -7.94 -3.51
CA GLY A 16 -0.77 -6.47 -3.43
C GLY A 16 -0.71 -5.94 -2.00
N GLY A 17 -1.42 -6.59 -1.06
CA GLY A 17 -1.43 -6.21 0.34
C GLY A 17 -0.14 -6.55 1.09
N ILE A 18 0.42 -7.74 0.86
CA ILE A 18 1.63 -8.22 1.57
C ILE A 18 2.93 -7.63 1.00
N THR A 19 2.94 -7.28 -0.28
CA THR A 19 4.13 -6.70 -0.93
C THR A 19 4.53 -5.39 -0.23
N PRO A 20 5.82 -5.22 0.11
CA PRO A 20 6.28 -4.01 0.78
C PRO A 20 5.94 -2.75 -0.03
N GLY A 21 5.55 -1.71 0.70
CA GLY A 21 5.21 -0.40 0.15
C GLY A 21 5.18 0.65 1.25
N PRO A 22 4.89 1.93 0.94
CA PRO A 22 4.95 3.01 1.92
C PRO A 22 4.22 2.73 3.22
N ALA A 23 2.98 2.24 3.16
CA ALA A 23 2.17 1.92 4.33
C ALA A 23 2.77 0.77 5.17
N ASN A 24 3.24 -0.31 4.50
CA ASN A 24 3.81 -1.46 5.18
C ASN A 24 5.11 -1.10 5.89
N LEU A 25 5.98 -0.32 5.23
CA LEU A 25 7.22 0.15 5.81
C LEU A 25 6.98 1.16 6.94
N CYS A 26 5.96 1.99 6.82
CA CYS A 26 5.55 2.92 7.87
C CYS A 26 5.11 2.17 9.14
N SER A 27 4.28 1.13 9.01
CA SER A 27 3.83 0.30 10.13
C SER A 27 4.98 -0.47 10.77
N LEU A 28 5.87 -1.07 9.96
CA LEU A 28 7.08 -1.72 10.42
C LEU A 28 7.96 -0.77 11.22
N GLY A 29 8.29 0.40 10.64
CA GLY A 29 9.14 1.42 11.28
C GLY A 29 8.53 1.98 12.57
N ALA A 30 7.21 2.21 12.59
CA ALA A 30 6.52 2.66 13.79
C ALA A 30 6.58 1.62 14.91
N ALA A 31 6.34 0.34 14.59
CA ALA A 31 6.38 -0.74 15.57
C ALA A 31 7.80 -0.98 16.12
N LEU A 32 8.82 -0.86 15.25
CA LEU A 32 10.23 -0.99 15.63
C LEU A 32 10.71 0.10 16.60
N ARG A 33 10.29 1.35 16.37
CA ARG A 33 10.78 2.50 17.15
C ARG A 33 9.95 2.77 18.39
N TYR A 34 8.63 2.67 18.28
CA TYR A 34 7.69 3.14 19.30
C TYR A 34 6.88 2.01 19.93
N GLY A 35 7.05 0.76 19.45
CA GLY A 35 6.29 -0.40 19.91
C GLY A 35 4.90 -0.50 19.30
N GLN A 36 4.16 -1.54 19.71
CA GLN A 36 2.87 -1.90 19.09
C GLN A 36 1.76 -0.86 19.31
N GLY A 37 1.68 -0.27 20.49
CA GLY A 37 0.58 0.64 20.85
C GLY A 37 0.50 1.88 19.93
N PRO A 38 1.56 2.68 19.82
CA PRO A 38 1.63 3.80 18.89
C PRO A 38 1.48 3.36 17.42
N ALA A 39 2.08 2.23 17.02
CA ALA A 39 1.96 1.69 15.67
C ALA A 39 0.51 1.33 15.31
N LEU A 40 -0.26 0.73 16.24
CA LEU A 40 -1.67 0.43 16.03
C LEU A 40 -2.52 1.70 15.91
N ARG A 41 -2.17 2.77 16.62
CA ARG A 41 -2.85 4.07 16.47
C ARG A 41 -2.66 4.62 15.07
N GLN A 42 -1.43 4.55 14.52
CA GLN A 42 -1.12 4.92 13.15
C GLN A 42 -1.80 4.00 12.13
N TRP A 43 -1.83 2.70 12.40
CA TRP A 43 -2.50 1.72 11.56
C TRP A 43 -4.00 2.02 11.37
N ARG A 44 -4.68 2.50 12.41
CA ARG A 44 -6.08 2.94 12.27
C ARG A 44 -6.23 4.06 11.26
N GLY A 45 -5.26 4.98 11.19
CA GLY A 45 -5.21 6.01 10.15
C GLY A 45 -4.99 5.43 8.76
N LEU A 46 -4.08 4.46 8.62
CA LEU A 46 -3.85 3.74 7.37
C LEU A 46 -5.13 3.01 6.91
N PHE A 47 -5.85 2.36 7.82
CA PHE A 47 -7.10 1.69 7.51
C PHE A 47 -8.16 2.66 6.99
N CYS A 48 -8.38 3.79 7.70
CA CYS A 48 -9.33 4.82 7.28
C CYS A 48 -8.93 5.44 5.94
N GLY A 49 -7.64 5.71 5.72
CA GLY A 49 -7.14 6.21 4.45
C GLY A 49 -7.38 5.22 3.31
N PHE A 50 -7.13 3.93 3.54
CA PHE A 50 -7.41 2.89 2.53
C PHE A 50 -8.90 2.83 2.17
N PHE A 51 -9.76 2.98 3.16
CA PHE A 51 -11.21 3.05 2.91
C PHE A 51 -11.56 4.23 2.00
N LEU A 52 -10.98 5.41 2.26
CA LEU A 52 -11.21 6.59 1.42
C LEU A 52 -10.63 6.41 0.01
N ASP A 53 -9.43 5.83 -0.14
CA ASP A 53 -8.84 5.51 -1.43
C ASP A 53 -9.73 4.55 -2.23
N ALA A 54 -10.24 3.51 -1.58
CA ALA A 54 -11.12 2.53 -2.22
C ALA A 54 -12.45 3.17 -2.65
N MET A 55 -13.05 4.04 -1.83
CA MET A 55 -14.28 4.76 -2.21
C MET A 55 -14.02 5.77 -3.33
N GLY A 56 -12.89 6.47 -3.30
CA GLY A 56 -12.45 7.33 -4.40
C GLY A 56 -12.26 6.55 -5.70
N ALA A 57 -11.65 5.38 -5.63
CA ALA A 57 -11.48 4.48 -6.77
C ALA A 57 -12.84 3.99 -7.32
N VAL A 58 -13.80 3.65 -6.45
CA VAL A 58 -15.17 3.30 -6.87
C VAL A 58 -15.82 4.45 -7.65
N ALA A 59 -15.76 5.66 -7.11
CA ALA A 59 -16.33 6.83 -7.75
C ALA A 59 -15.68 7.11 -9.11
N LEU A 60 -14.34 7.10 -9.18
CA LEU A 60 -13.60 7.30 -10.43
C LEU A 60 -13.92 6.21 -11.46
N THR A 61 -13.93 4.95 -11.06
CA THR A 61 -14.24 3.83 -11.95
C THR A 61 -15.67 3.92 -12.48
N TRP A 62 -16.61 4.33 -11.65
CA TRP A 62 -17.99 4.51 -12.07
C TRP A 62 -18.16 5.68 -13.06
N LEU A 63 -17.51 6.83 -12.78
CA LEU A 63 -17.61 8.04 -13.59
C LEU A 63 -16.89 7.92 -14.94
N LEU A 64 -15.68 7.39 -14.95
CA LEU A 64 -14.82 7.32 -16.13
C LEU A 64 -15.03 6.04 -16.94
N GLY A 65 -15.57 4.98 -16.33
CA GLY A 65 -15.82 3.71 -16.99
C GLY A 65 -14.55 3.13 -17.64
N THR A 66 -14.65 2.72 -18.91
CA THR A 66 -13.53 2.11 -19.65
C THR A 66 -12.41 3.08 -20.01
N ALA A 67 -12.66 4.39 -20.06
CA ALA A 67 -11.62 5.39 -20.27
C ALA A 67 -10.57 5.40 -19.15
N LEU A 68 -10.92 4.91 -17.96
CA LEU A 68 -10.00 4.80 -16.84
C LEU A 68 -8.76 3.94 -17.15
N ASN A 69 -8.89 2.90 -18.00
CA ASN A 69 -7.78 2.01 -18.32
C ASN A 69 -6.59 2.74 -18.98
N GLU A 70 -6.85 3.79 -19.76
CA GLU A 70 -5.79 4.62 -20.36
C GLU A 70 -5.01 5.40 -19.28
N TYR A 71 -5.72 5.89 -18.26
CA TYR A 71 -5.12 6.65 -17.16
C TYR A 71 -4.41 5.77 -16.14
N VAL A 72 -4.88 4.52 -15.92
CA VAL A 72 -4.25 3.56 -14.99
C VAL A 72 -2.82 3.26 -15.44
N GLY A 73 -2.57 3.08 -16.75
CA GLY A 73 -1.22 2.90 -17.28
C GLY A 73 -0.28 4.07 -16.92
N MET A 74 -0.73 5.30 -17.18
CA MET A 74 0.05 6.49 -16.82
C MET A 74 0.30 6.62 -15.32
N LEU A 75 -0.72 6.36 -14.48
CA LEU A 75 -0.61 6.37 -13.03
C LEU A 75 0.37 5.30 -12.52
N SER A 76 0.44 4.13 -13.17
CA SER A 76 1.39 3.07 -12.83
C SER A 76 2.84 3.52 -13.02
N TRP A 77 3.16 4.22 -14.10
CA TRP A 77 4.49 4.79 -14.34
C TRP A 77 4.85 5.86 -13.30
N LEU A 78 3.92 6.77 -12.98
CA LEU A 78 4.12 7.78 -11.93
C LEU A 78 4.33 7.13 -10.56
N GLY A 79 3.54 6.10 -10.25
CA GLY A 79 3.67 5.32 -9.03
C GLY A 79 5.01 4.61 -8.93
N ALA A 80 5.48 3.98 -10.01
CA ALA A 80 6.78 3.33 -10.06
C ALA A 80 7.91 4.33 -9.84
N ALA A 81 7.87 5.49 -10.50
CA ALA A 81 8.86 6.56 -10.30
C ALA A 81 8.89 7.05 -8.84
N TYR A 82 7.72 7.20 -8.20
CA TYR A 82 7.62 7.57 -6.78
C TYR A 82 8.22 6.51 -5.86
N LEU A 83 7.95 5.21 -6.10
CA LEU A 83 8.51 4.12 -5.30
C LEU A 83 10.03 4.02 -5.47
N LEU A 84 10.57 4.23 -6.67
CA LEU A 84 12.01 4.27 -6.91
C LEU A 84 12.66 5.47 -6.21
N TRP A 85 12.03 6.63 -6.25
CA TRP A 85 12.49 7.81 -5.49
C TRP A 85 12.54 7.52 -3.98
N MET A 86 11.49 6.88 -3.42
CA MET A 86 11.48 6.46 -2.01
C MET A 86 12.61 5.48 -1.70
N ALA A 87 12.81 4.46 -2.55
CA ALA A 87 13.89 3.49 -2.37
C ALA A 87 15.26 4.17 -2.35
N TRP A 88 15.51 5.06 -3.29
CA TRP A 88 16.72 5.87 -3.36
C TRP A 88 16.92 6.71 -2.11
N HIS A 89 15.90 7.42 -1.68
CA HIS A 89 15.96 8.27 -0.48
C HIS A 89 16.27 7.46 0.78
N MET A 90 15.68 6.27 0.90
CA MET A 90 15.93 5.34 2.02
C MET A 90 17.39 4.89 2.07
N VAL A 91 17.97 4.46 0.95
CA VAL A 91 19.39 4.05 0.87
C VAL A 91 20.31 5.22 1.20
N ARG A 92 20.02 6.42 0.70
CA ARG A 92 20.83 7.61 0.93
C ARG A 92 20.77 8.08 2.39
N SER A 93 19.64 7.90 3.06
CA SER A 93 19.43 8.30 4.46
C SER A 93 19.93 7.29 5.48
N SER A 94 20.36 6.10 5.06
CA SER A 94 20.81 5.00 5.94
C SER A 94 22.01 5.36 6.84
N GLY A 95 22.66 6.51 6.61
CA GLY A 95 23.78 7.00 7.42
C GLY A 95 23.48 8.20 8.30
N THR A 96 22.34 8.86 8.10
CA THR A 96 21.97 10.04 8.89
C THR A 96 21.24 9.64 10.17
N ARG A 97 21.68 10.20 11.29
CA ARG A 97 21.12 9.94 12.62
C ARG A 97 19.60 10.10 12.62
N LEU A 98 18.94 9.21 13.36
CA LEU A 98 17.54 9.27 13.75
C LEU A 98 17.18 10.47 14.66
N ASP A 99 18.03 11.50 14.74
CA ASP A 99 17.89 12.66 15.61
C ASP A 99 16.87 13.70 15.11
N GLN A 100 16.38 13.56 13.91
CA GLN A 100 15.13 14.23 13.55
C GLN A 100 14.00 13.31 13.96
N ASP A 101 13.41 13.61 15.09
CA ASP A 101 12.26 12.93 15.66
C ASP A 101 11.11 12.95 14.64
N PRO A 102 10.92 11.88 13.84
CA PRO A 102 9.76 11.85 12.98
C PRO A 102 8.57 11.84 13.93
N ALA A 103 7.68 12.77 13.76
CA ALA A 103 6.51 12.94 14.62
C ALA A 103 5.96 11.57 15.05
N ALA A 104 5.75 11.38 16.35
CA ALA A 104 5.31 10.11 16.93
C ALA A 104 4.15 9.50 16.12
N PRO A 105 4.11 8.16 15.94
CA PRO A 105 3.08 7.51 15.17
C PRO A 105 1.69 7.95 15.61
N SER A 106 0.94 8.55 14.73
CA SER A 106 -0.38 9.09 15.01
C SER A 106 -1.38 8.65 13.95
N PHE A 107 -2.67 8.73 14.28
CA PHE A 107 -3.75 8.51 13.33
C PHE A 107 -3.60 9.40 12.07
N ARG A 108 -3.28 10.69 12.27
CA ARG A 108 -3.11 11.65 11.16
C ARG A 108 -1.97 11.25 10.23
N ASN A 109 -0.83 10.84 10.80
CA ASN A 109 0.31 10.38 10.01
C ASN A 109 -0.06 9.14 9.18
N GLY A 110 -0.75 8.17 9.78
CA GLY A 110 -1.23 6.99 9.05
C GLY A 110 -2.19 7.36 7.92
N LEU A 111 -3.15 8.23 8.20
CA LEU A 111 -4.11 8.71 7.21
C LEU A 111 -3.41 9.41 6.03
N LEU A 112 -2.50 10.34 6.29
CA LEU A 112 -1.76 11.06 5.25
C LEU A 112 -0.88 10.13 4.41
N VAL A 113 -0.12 9.23 5.06
CA VAL A 113 0.70 8.23 4.37
C VAL A 113 -0.15 7.39 3.43
N GLN A 114 -1.36 7.02 3.84
CA GLN A 114 -2.24 6.20 3.02
C GLN A 114 -2.82 6.98 1.86
N LEU A 115 -3.39 8.16 2.08
CA LEU A 115 -3.99 9.00 1.03
C LEU A 115 -2.97 9.46 -0.04
N THR A 116 -1.68 9.49 0.29
CA THR A 116 -0.59 9.76 -0.65
C THR A 116 0.04 8.50 -1.22
N ASN A 117 -0.48 7.33 -0.87
CA ASN A 117 0.07 6.04 -1.28
C ASN A 117 -0.39 5.66 -2.68
N VAL A 118 0.35 6.13 -3.69
CA VAL A 118 0.06 5.87 -5.11
C VAL A 118 -0.08 4.37 -5.41
N LYS A 119 0.70 3.50 -4.72
CA LYS A 119 0.57 2.04 -4.87
C LYS A 119 -0.85 1.57 -4.55
N VAL A 120 -1.45 2.06 -3.47
CA VAL A 120 -2.81 1.64 -3.07
C VAL A 120 -3.87 2.25 -3.97
N ILE A 121 -3.70 3.49 -4.39
CA ILE A 121 -4.62 4.12 -5.35
C ILE A 121 -4.66 3.30 -6.64
N ILE A 122 -3.49 2.96 -7.22
CA ILE A 122 -3.40 2.12 -8.42
C ILE A 122 -3.97 0.73 -8.15
N PHE A 123 -3.65 0.13 -7.01
CA PHE A 123 -4.19 -1.17 -6.61
C PHE A 123 -5.73 -1.18 -6.59
N CYS A 124 -6.37 -0.19 -5.97
CA CYS A 124 -7.83 -0.10 -5.94
C CYS A 124 -8.43 0.13 -7.33
N LEU A 125 -7.84 1.03 -8.12
CA LEU A 125 -8.29 1.30 -9.49
C LEU A 125 -8.16 0.06 -10.38
N THR A 126 -7.04 -0.65 -10.33
CA THR A 126 -6.80 -1.88 -11.10
C THR A 126 -7.75 -3.01 -10.66
N ALA A 127 -7.98 -3.17 -9.35
CA ALA A 127 -8.94 -4.15 -8.83
C ALA A 127 -10.35 -3.93 -9.41
N LEU A 128 -10.82 -2.68 -9.42
CA LEU A 128 -12.15 -2.35 -9.90
C LEU A 128 -12.24 -2.37 -11.43
N SER A 129 -11.25 -1.79 -12.13
CA SER A 129 -11.26 -1.72 -13.60
C SER A 129 -10.96 -3.07 -14.27
N GLY A 130 -10.12 -3.91 -13.66
CA GLY A 130 -9.74 -5.21 -14.22
C GLY A 130 -10.69 -6.34 -13.84
N TYR A 131 -11.16 -6.39 -12.60
CA TYR A 131 -11.97 -7.51 -12.10
C TYR A 131 -13.47 -7.27 -12.06
N VAL A 132 -13.93 -6.01 -12.03
CA VAL A 132 -15.36 -5.69 -11.91
C VAL A 132 -15.93 -5.08 -13.18
N LEU A 133 -15.31 -4.01 -13.66
CA LEU A 133 -15.82 -3.19 -14.76
C LEU A 133 -16.08 -3.96 -16.07
N PRO A 134 -15.23 -4.96 -16.49
CA PRO A 134 -15.48 -5.74 -17.71
C PRO A 134 -16.76 -6.59 -17.66
N TYR A 135 -17.24 -6.89 -16.45
CA TYR A 135 -18.40 -7.78 -16.23
C TYR A 135 -19.64 -7.05 -15.73
N SER A 136 -19.47 -5.89 -15.08
CA SER A 136 -20.60 -5.12 -14.55
C SER A 136 -20.23 -3.66 -14.36
N ARG A 137 -21.06 -2.78 -14.89
CA ARG A 137 -21.00 -1.31 -14.65
C ARG A 137 -21.94 -0.87 -13.52
N SER A 138 -22.59 -1.82 -12.83
CA SER A 138 -23.47 -1.49 -11.73
C SER A 138 -22.71 -0.82 -10.58
N PRO A 139 -23.17 0.34 -10.08
CA PRO A 139 -22.56 0.99 -8.91
C PRO A 139 -22.52 0.07 -7.70
N LEU A 140 -23.53 -0.80 -7.54
CA LEU A 140 -23.59 -1.76 -6.43
C LEU A 140 -22.49 -2.82 -6.53
N ALA A 141 -22.18 -3.30 -7.74
CA ALA A 141 -21.09 -4.26 -7.96
C ALA A 141 -19.70 -3.64 -7.67
N LEU A 142 -19.49 -2.40 -8.09
CA LEU A 142 -18.26 -1.66 -7.79
C LEU A 142 -18.14 -1.38 -6.29
N LEU A 143 -19.24 -0.94 -5.66
CA LEU A 143 -19.28 -0.63 -4.24
C LEU A 143 -19.02 -1.88 -3.37
N SER A 144 -19.60 -3.03 -3.72
CA SER A 144 -19.41 -4.27 -2.95
C SER A 144 -17.93 -4.70 -2.92
N VAL A 145 -17.24 -4.62 -4.04
CA VAL A 145 -15.80 -4.90 -4.08
C VAL A 145 -14.99 -3.78 -3.43
N GLY A 146 -15.33 -2.51 -3.66
CA GLY A 146 -14.69 -1.37 -3.02
C GLY A 146 -14.75 -1.42 -1.49
N LEU A 147 -15.90 -1.87 -0.92
CA LEU A 147 -16.04 -2.08 0.52
C LEU A 147 -15.24 -3.28 1.05
N PHE A 148 -14.97 -4.27 0.20
CA PHE A 148 -14.16 -5.44 0.56
C PHE A 148 -12.65 -5.12 0.61
N LEU A 149 -12.15 -4.29 -0.32
CA LEU A 149 -10.72 -3.98 -0.45
C LEU A 149 -10.05 -3.49 0.85
N PRO A 150 -10.66 -2.62 1.69
CA PRO A 150 -10.06 -2.18 2.95
C PRO A 150 -9.79 -3.31 3.96
N PHE A 151 -10.45 -4.46 3.82
CA PHE A 151 -10.18 -5.64 4.64
C PHE A 151 -9.07 -6.54 4.12
N THR A 152 -8.47 -6.22 2.98
CA THR A 152 -7.35 -6.98 2.40
C THR A 152 -6.00 -6.34 2.73
N GLY A 153 -5.69 -5.18 2.16
CA GLY A 153 -4.42 -4.49 2.35
C GLY A 153 -4.08 -4.18 3.80
N PRO A 154 -4.96 -3.50 4.56
CA PRO A 154 -4.71 -3.21 5.97
C PRO A 154 -4.55 -4.44 6.87
N VAL A 155 -5.25 -5.55 6.58
CA VAL A 155 -5.04 -6.82 7.32
C VAL A 155 -3.64 -7.38 7.03
N CYS A 156 -3.22 -7.41 5.76
CA CYS A 156 -1.85 -7.78 5.41
C CYS A 156 -0.81 -6.84 6.04
N ASN A 157 -1.12 -5.55 6.19
CA ASN A 157 -0.23 -4.58 6.84
C ASN A 157 0.01 -4.89 8.32
N LEU A 158 -0.93 -5.53 9.03
CA LEU A 158 -0.72 -5.96 10.42
C LEU A 158 0.44 -6.95 10.55
N THR A 159 0.70 -7.78 9.54
CA THR A 159 1.86 -8.70 9.57
C THR A 159 3.17 -7.92 9.64
N TRP A 160 3.29 -6.80 8.92
CA TRP A 160 4.45 -5.90 8.97
C TRP A 160 4.59 -5.21 10.31
N LEU A 161 3.47 -4.75 10.90
CA LEU A 161 3.45 -4.14 12.23
C LEU A 161 3.93 -5.13 13.30
N PHE A 162 3.36 -6.35 13.32
CA PHE A 162 3.74 -7.35 14.32
C PHE A 162 5.15 -7.91 14.09
N ALA A 163 5.57 -8.09 12.84
CA ALA A 163 6.94 -8.44 12.50
C ALA A 163 7.93 -7.38 13.01
N GLY A 164 7.61 -6.09 12.84
CA GLY A 164 8.41 -4.99 13.37
C GLY A 164 8.60 -5.08 14.87
N ALA A 165 7.53 -5.31 15.61
CA ALA A 165 7.59 -5.44 17.06
C ALA A 165 8.43 -6.66 17.53
N SER A 166 8.36 -7.76 16.78
CA SER A 166 9.12 -8.99 17.09
C SER A 166 10.60 -8.89 16.71
N LEU A 167 10.91 -8.11 15.66
CA LEU A 167 12.27 -7.99 15.12
C LEU A 167 13.04 -6.77 15.64
N GLN A 168 12.51 -6.06 16.62
CA GLN A 168 13.09 -4.81 17.14
C GLN A 168 14.58 -4.93 17.48
N ARG A 169 15.00 -6.04 18.11
CA ARG A 169 16.40 -6.30 18.49
C ARG A 169 17.28 -6.56 17.26
N LEU A 170 16.81 -7.31 16.29
CA LEU A 170 17.54 -7.62 15.06
C LEU A 170 17.78 -6.34 14.22
N PHE A 171 16.80 -5.46 14.20
CA PHE A 171 16.85 -4.19 13.48
C PHE A 171 17.91 -3.24 14.03
N ALA A 172 18.02 -3.16 15.35
CA ALA A 172 19.03 -2.32 16.00
C ALA A 172 20.45 -2.70 15.58
N ASN A 173 20.70 -4.01 15.40
CA ASN A 173 22.03 -4.53 15.06
C ASN A 173 22.36 -4.55 13.56
N HIS A 174 21.33 -4.57 12.66
CA HIS A 174 21.52 -4.74 11.22
C HIS A 174 20.76 -3.69 10.39
N ARG A 175 20.69 -2.47 10.90
CA ARG A 175 19.93 -1.38 10.29
C ARG A 175 20.17 -1.20 8.79
N ARG A 176 21.45 -1.11 8.37
CA ARG A 176 21.82 -0.89 6.96
C ARG A 176 21.32 -2.01 6.04
N THR A 177 21.43 -3.26 6.51
CA THR A 177 20.94 -4.43 5.75
C THR A 177 19.43 -4.37 5.57
N VAL A 178 18.71 -3.98 6.62
CA VAL A 178 17.25 -3.87 6.55
C VAL A 178 16.81 -2.74 5.63
N ASP A 179 17.45 -1.56 5.72
CA ASP A 179 17.15 -0.44 4.83
C ASP A 179 17.39 -0.82 3.36
N LEU A 180 18.45 -1.59 3.05
CA LEU A 180 18.72 -2.12 1.71
C LEU A 180 17.65 -3.12 1.25
N VAL A 181 17.25 -4.06 2.12
CA VAL A 181 16.19 -5.03 1.80
C VAL A 181 14.87 -4.31 1.54
N MET A 182 14.55 -3.30 2.34
CA MET A 182 13.33 -2.50 2.18
C MET A 182 13.36 -1.68 0.87
N ALA A 183 14.50 -1.06 0.54
CA ALA A 183 14.67 -0.32 -0.71
C ALA A 183 14.57 -1.24 -1.94
N LEU A 184 15.20 -2.42 -1.88
CA LEU A 184 15.10 -3.43 -2.94
C LEU A 184 13.65 -3.89 -3.12
N SER A 185 12.92 -4.10 -2.01
CA SER A 185 11.50 -4.48 -2.05
C SER A 185 10.63 -3.39 -2.69
N LEU A 186 10.91 -2.11 -2.44
CA LEU A 186 10.24 -1.00 -3.13
C LEU A 186 10.56 -0.97 -4.62
N ALA A 187 11.81 -1.24 -5.01
CA ALA A 187 12.21 -1.32 -6.42
C ALA A 187 11.50 -2.48 -7.14
N VAL A 188 11.40 -3.66 -6.51
CA VAL A 188 10.62 -4.78 -7.04
C VAL A 188 9.14 -4.41 -7.18
N CYS A 189 8.58 -3.71 -6.20
CA CYS A 189 7.20 -3.23 -6.26
C CYS A 189 7.00 -2.22 -7.41
N ALA A 190 7.95 -1.30 -7.61
CA ALA A 190 7.91 -0.37 -8.73
C ALA A 190 7.93 -1.10 -10.09
N ALA A 191 8.80 -2.10 -10.22
CA ALA A 191 8.84 -2.94 -11.43
C ALA A 191 7.51 -3.68 -11.67
N SER A 192 6.90 -4.23 -10.62
CA SER A 192 5.60 -4.92 -10.73
C SER A 192 4.43 -4.01 -11.13
N LEU A 193 4.53 -2.69 -10.92
CA LEU A 193 3.50 -1.75 -11.36
C LEU A 193 3.54 -1.49 -12.88
N VAL A 194 4.70 -1.65 -13.50
CA VAL A 194 4.94 -1.28 -14.89
C VAL A 194 4.98 -2.50 -15.83
N LEU A 195 5.42 -3.66 -15.31
CA LEU A 195 5.46 -4.88 -16.10
C LEU A 195 4.03 -5.36 -16.41
N PRO A 196 3.73 -5.68 -17.66
CA PRO A 196 2.42 -6.21 -18.04
C PRO A 196 2.20 -7.57 -17.35
N HIS A 197 1.03 -7.73 -16.80
CA HIS A 197 0.54 -9.00 -16.25
C HIS A 197 -0.25 -9.77 -17.32
#